data_ec0f2a939a906d162a765e9aeae14156
#
_entry.id   ec0f2a939a906d162a765e9aeae14156
#
_cell.length_a   1.000
_cell.length_b   1.000
_cell.length_c   1.000
_cell.angle_alpha   90.00
_cell.angle_beta   90.00
_cell.angle_gamma   90.00
#
_symmetry.space_group_name_H-M   'P 1'
#
loop_
_entity.id
_entity.type
_entity.pdbx_description
1 polymer ?
#
loop_
_entity_poly.entity_id
_entity_poly.type
_entity_poly.pdbx_seq_one_letter_code
_entity_poly.pdbx_strand_id
1 'polypeptide(L)'
;MYQTRKIGVVGQGHVGAHVANSLLMQGIADELYLCDINQAKVTSEVQDLRDSLSFVPYNTKIVNCYDHYEKLACCDVIVNAAGKVALAAGNRDGELFFTTDAARTFAKRIVDAGFDGIFVSISNPCDVVCTELWHLTGYDPKKIIGSRRGPGPPPACAPRSPRRSA
;
A
#
# COMPACT_ATOMS: atom_id res chain seq x y z
N MET A 1 26.39 9.17 -1.30
CA MET A 1 25.84 8.44 -0.14
C MET A 1 24.72 7.53 -0.66
N TYR A 2 24.79 6.22 -0.48
CA TYR A 2 23.75 5.30 -0.94
C TYR A 2 22.50 5.51 -0.06
N GLN A 3 21.37 5.83 -0.68
CA GLN A 3 20.11 5.97 0.04
C GLN A 3 19.41 4.62 0.09
N THR A 4 19.09 4.14 1.29
CA THR A 4 18.37 2.89 1.52
C THR A 4 16.92 3.04 1.05
N ARG A 5 16.49 2.16 0.15
CA ARG A 5 15.11 2.15 -0.38
C ARG A 5 14.20 1.34 0.55
N LYS A 6 13.30 2.02 1.23
CA LYS A 6 12.39 1.43 2.20
C LYS A 6 10.98 1.38 1.62
N ILE A 7 10.42 0.19 1.52
CA ILE A 7 9.08 -0.02 0.96
C ILE A 7 8.20 -0.70 1.99
N GLY A 8 7.04 -0.09 2.24
CA GLY A 8 5.99 -0.66 3.09
C GLY A 8 4.92 -1.34 2.24
N VAL A 9 4.38 -2.47 2.71
CA VAL A 9 3.23 -3.13 2.09
C VAL A 9 2.15 -3.33 3.14
N VAL A 10 0.98 -2.74 2.92
CA VAL A 10 -0.20 -2.87 3.77
C VAL A 10 -1.16 -3.89 3.17
N GLY A 11 -1.49 -4.92 3.94
CA GLY A 11 -2.33 -6.04 3.51
C GLY A 11 -1.49 -7.16 2.89
N GLN A 12 -1.38 -8.29 3.62
CA GLN A 12 -0.62 -9.47 3.20
C GLN A 12 -1.55 -10.56 2.64
N GLY A 13 -2.61 -10.13 1.92
CA GLY A 13 -3.44 -11.01 1.09
C GLY A 13 -2.65 -11.53 -0.12
N HIS A 14 -3.31 -12.26 -1.05
CA HIS A 14 -2.65 -12.77 -2.26
C HIS A 14 -1.88 -11.67 -3.00
N VAL A 15 -2.49 -10.52 -3.22
CA VAL A 15 -1.87 -9.43 -3.99
C VAL A 15 -0.68 -8.84 -3.24
N GLY A 16 -0.84 -8.51 -1.95
CA GLY A 16 0.25 -7.91 -1.16
C GLY A 16 1.44 -8.84 -0.98
N ALA A 17 1.20 -10.12 -0.71
CA ALA A 17 2.27 -11.14 -0.63
C ALA A 17 3.05 -11.26 -1.96
N HIS A 18 2.34 -11.27 -3.10
CA HIS A 18 3.00 -11.30 -4.41
C HIS A 18 3.79 -10.03 -4.72
N VAL A 19 3.30 -8.87 -4.30
CA VAL A 19 4.05 -7.60 -4.43
C VAL A 19 5.31 -7.65 -3.59
N ALA A 20 5.22 -8.06 -2.32
CA ALA A 20 6.38 -8.16 -1.43
C ALA A 20 7.42 -9.13 -1.98
N ASN A 21 6.99 -10.31 -2.45
CA ASN A 21 7.87 -11.28 -3.10
C ASN A 21 8.52 -10.73 -4.38
N SER A 22 7.75 -10.02 -5.23
CA SER A 22 8.30 -9.45 -6.46
C SER A 22 9.34 -8.36 -6.18
N LEU A 23 9.12 -7.52 -5.17
CA LEU A 23 10.08 -6.50 -4.74
C LEU A 23 11.37 -7.11 -4.22
N LEU A 24 11.25 -8.22 -3.45
CA LEU A 24 12.38 -9.00 -2.98
C LEU A 24 13.18 -9.61 -4.15
N MET A 25 12.49 -10.37 -5.00
CA MET A 25 13.12 -11.13 -6.09
C MET A 25 13.80 -10.26 -7.13
N GLN A 26 13.38 -9.01 -7.28
CA GLN A 26 13.97 -8.03 -8.18
C GLN A 26 15.03 -7.13 -7.52
N GLY A 27 15.25 -7.25 -6.21
CA GLY A 27 16.19 -6.41 -5.47
C GLY A 27 15.82 -4.92 -5.50
N ILE A 28 14.52 -4.59 -5.57
CA ILE A 28 14.03 -3.21 -5.64
C ILE A 28 14.10 -2.53 -4.27
N ALA A 29 13.79 -3.27 -3.20
CA ALA A 29 13.79 -2.78 -1.84
C ALA A 29 15.02 -3.24 -1.06
N ASP A 30 15.65 -2.34 -0.33
CA ASP A 30 16.69 -2.67 0.64
C ASP A 30 16.07 -3.06 2.00
N GLU A 31 14.93 -2.44 2.34
CA GLU A 31 14.12 -2.80 3.51
C GLU A 31 12.64 -2.94 3.11
N LEU A 32 12.02 -4.06 3.49
CA LEU A 32 10.59 -4.33 3.32
C LEU A 32 9.89 -4.33 4.67
N TYR A 33 8.88 -3.48 4.82
CA TYR A 33 8.05 -3.36 6.01
C TYR A 33 6.66 -3.91 5.71
N LEU A 34 6.25 -4.98 6.37
CA LEU A 34 5.00 -5.70 6.10
C LEU A 34 4.01 -5.49 7.23
N CYS A 35 2.80 -5.02 6.89
CA CYS A 35 1.69 -4.83 7.83
C CYS A 35 0.46 -5.62 7.40
N ASP A 36 -0.22 -6.22 8.38
CA ASP A 36 -1.57 -6.78 8.22
C ASP A 36 -2.25 -6.82 9.59
N ILE A 37 -3.58 -6.70 9.60
CA ILE A 37 -4.40 -6.90 10.81
C ILE A 37 -4.37 -8.38 11.27
N ASN A 38 -4.15 -9.31 10.35
CA ASN A 38 -3.98 -10.72 10.65
C ASN A 38 -2.51 -11.00 10.97
N GLN A 39 -2.18 -10.96 12.26
CA GLN A 39 -0.81 -11.13 12.75
C GLN A 39 -0.19 -12.48 12.39
N ALA A 40 -0.99 -13.55 12.38
CA ALA A 40 -0.51 -14.88 12.00
C ALA A 40 -0.11 -14.91 10.52
N LYS A 41 -0.93 -14.28 9.66
CA LYS A 41 -0.67 -14.21 8.22
C LYS A 41 0.60 -13.42 7.91
N VAL A 42 0.74 -12.21 8.43
CA VAL A 42 1.94 -11.41 8.18
C VAL A 42 3.21 -12.09 8.71
N THR A 43 3.11 -12.84 9.81
CA THR A 43 4.23 -13.60 10.34
C THR A 43 4.67 -14.71 9.38
N SER A 44 3.72 -15.47 8.82
CA SER A 44 4.01 -16.49 7.82
C SER A 44 4.65 -15.91 6.56
N GLU A 45 4.09 -14.81 6.02
CA GLU A 45 4.65 -14.17 4.84
C GLU A 45 6.06 -13.62 5.06
N VAL A 46 6.33 -13.05 6.25
CA VAL A 46 7.67 -12.60 6.64
C VAL A 46 8.65 -13.77 6.68
N GLN A 47 8.23 -14.93 7.21
CA GLN A 47 9.08 -16.12 7.26
C GLN A 47 9.37 -16.65 5.85
N ASP A 48 8.34 -16.79 5.00
CA ASP A 48 8.50 -17.25 3.62
C ASP A 48 9.45 -16.35 2.82
N LEU A 49 9.34 -15.04 2.99
CA LEU A 49 10.26 -14.09 2.34
C LEU A 49 11.70 -14.20 2.88
N ARG A 50 11.89 -14.42 4.18
CA ARG A 50 13.22 -14.61 4.76
C ARG A 50 13.87 -15.90 4.25
N ASP A 51 13.12 -16.96 4.13
CA ASP A 51 13.60 -18.22 3.57
C ASP A 51 13.98 -18.06 2.09
N SER A 52 13.21 -17.24 1.35
CA SER A 52 13.48 -16.91 -0.05
C SER A 52 14.77 -16.09 -0.27
N LEU A 53 15.26 -15.36 0.75
CA LEU A 53 16.53 -14.62 0.67
C LEU A 53 17.73 -15.52 0.33
N SER A 54 17.68 -16.79 0.68
CA SER A 54 18.74 -17.76 0.36
C SER A 54 18.90 -18.02 -1.14
N PHE A 55 17.89 -17.65 -1.95
CA PHE A 55 17.85 -17.91 -3.39
C PHE A 55 18.07 -16.66 -4.25
N VAL A 56 18.28 -15.49 -3.64
CA VAL A 56 18.51 -14.24 -4.36
C VAL A 56 19.86 -13.62 -3.99
N PRO A 57 20.51 -12.89 -4.93
CA PRO A 57 21.80 -12.26 -4.66
C PRO A 57 21.67 -10.91 -3.90
N TYR A 58 20.51 -10.64 -3.34
CA TYR A 58 20.20 -9.38 -2.64
C TYR A 58 20.08 -9.62 -1.14
N ASN A 59 20.39 -8.61 -0.35
CA ASN A 59 20.25 -8.65 1.10
C ASN A 59 19.18 -7.65 1.54
N THR A 60 17.91 -8.03 1.42
CA THR A 60 16.78 -7.22 1.83
C THR A 60 16.43 -7.47 3.29
N LYS A 61 16.37 -6.43 4.09
CA LYS A 61 15.89 -6.50 5.47
C LYS A 61 14.37 -6.59 5.48
N ILE A 62 13.80 -7.66 6.06
CA ILE A 62 12.36 -7.87 6.15
C ILE A 62 11.88 -7.60 7.58
N VAL A 63 10.97 -6.64 7.74
CA VAL A 63 10.45 -6.18 9.03
C VAL A 63 8.98 -6.54 9.14
N ASN A 64 8.65 -7.34 10.16
CA ASN A 64 7.27 -7.59 10.55
C ASN A 64 6.76 -6.42 11.40
N CYS A 65 5.78 -5.70 10.88
CA CYS A 65 5.17 -4.57 11.59
C CYS A 65 3.84 -4.92 12.26
N TYR A 66 3.28 -6.10 11.98
CA TYR A 66 1.94 -6.49 12.44
C TYR A 66 0.89 -5.43 12.03
N ASP A 67 0.14 -4.89 12.99
CA ASP A 67 -0.81 -3.78 12.84
C ASP A 67 -0.26 -2.44 13.34
N HIS A 68 1.05 -2.34 13.53
CA HIS A 68 1.75 -1.10 13.90
C HIS A 68 2.06 -0.27 12.65
N TYR A 69 1.03 0.29 12.03
CA TYR A 69 1.11 1.03 10.76
C TYR A 69 2.00 2.28 10.85
N GLU A 70 2.15 2.90 12.02
CA GLU A 70 3.03 4.04 12.26
C GLU A 70 4.50 3.75 11.95
N LYS A 71 4.91 2.48 12.00
CA LYS A 71 6.27 2.06 11.60
C LYS A 71 6.56 2.27 10.12
N LEU A 72 5.51 2.38 9.30
CA LEU A 72 5.65 2.63 7.87
C LEU A 72 6.02 4.09 7.54
N ALA A 73 5.97 4.99 8.51
CA ALA A 73 6.30 6.40 8.31
C ALA A 73 7.75 6.62 7.81
N CYS A 74 8.65 5.67 8.07
CA CYS A 74 10.04 5.73 7.59
C CYS A 74 10.23 5.23 6.15
N CYS A 75 9.17 4.78 5.48
CA CYS A 75 9.25 4.23 4.12
C CYS A 75 9.25 5.36 3.06
N ASP A 76 9.91 5.10 1.93
CA ASP A 76 9.88 5.99 0.76
C ASP A 76 8.59 5.77 -0.06
N VAL A 77 8.14 4.52 -0.09
CA VAL A 77 6.91 4.11 -0.81
C VAL A 77 6.09 3.18 0.06
N ILE A 78 4.79 3.38 0.09
CA ILE A 78 3.85 2.45 0.73
C ILE A 78 2.88 1.93 -0.33
N VAL A 79 2.86 0.60 -0.48
CA VAL A 79 1.89 -0.09 -1.34
C VAL A 79 0.68 -0.50 -0.50
N ASN A 80 -0.48 0.03 -0.83
CA ASN A 80 -1.74 -0.40 -0.25
C ASN A 80 -2.35 -1.53 -1.08
N ALA A 81 -2.36 -2.74 -0.51
CA ALA A 81 -2.98 -3.94 -1.05
C ALA A 81 -4.09 -4.48 -0.12
N ALA A 82 -4.54 -3.66 0.83
CA ALA A 82 -5.62 -4.05 1.73
C ALA A 82 -6.93 -4.24 0.95
N GLY A 83 -7.54 -5.40 1.09
CA GLY A 83 -8.78 -5.77 0.40
C GLY A 83 -9.25 -7.17 0.79
N LYS A 84 -10.45 -7.53 0.39
CA LYS A 84 -11.03 -8.86 0.63
C LYS A 84 -11.72 -9.37 -0.63
N VAL A 85 -10.95 -10.06 -1.47
CA VAL A 85 -11.40 -10.57 -2.78
C VAL A 85 -12.67 -11.45 -2.67
N ALA A 86 -12.87 -12.16 -1.56
CA ALA A 86 -14.07 -12.98 -1.34
C ALA A 86 -15.38 -12.18 -1.36
N LEU A 87 -15.34 -10.86 -1.10
CA LEU A 87 -16.49 -9.97 -1.15
C LEU A 87 -16.81 -9.49 -2.56
N ALA A 88 -15.86 -9.62 -3.49
CA ALA A 88 -16.02 -9.24 -4.90
C ALA A 88 -16.72 -10.34 -5.74
N ALA A 89 -17.00 -11.51 -5.16
CA ALA A 89 -17.64 -12.62 -5.86
C ALA A 89 -19.07 -12.23 -6.30
N GLY A 90 -19.21 -11.81 -7.57
CA GLY A 90 -20.48 -11.45 -8.19
C GLY A 90 -20.84 -9.96 -8.16
N ASN A 91 -20.23 -9.13 -7.34
CA ASN A 91 -20.46 -7.69 -7.32
C ASN A 91 -19.19 -6.92 -6.90
N ARG A 92 -18.63 -6.09 -7.80
CA ARG A 92 -17.46 -5.25 -7.50
C ARG A 92 -17.72 -4.21 -6.42
N ASP A 93 -18.96 -3.83 -6.20
CA ASP A 93 -19.34 -2.85 -5.16
C ASP A 93 -19.25 -3.44 -3.74
N GLY A 94 -19.32 -4.77 -3.60
CA GLY A 94 -19.17 -5.44 -2.30
C GLY A 94 -17.80 -5.27 -1.66
N GLU A 95 -16.75 -5.04 -2.46
CA GLU A 95 -15.40 -4.79 -1.97
C GLU A 95 -15.18 -3.33 -1.54
N LEU A 96 -15.97 -2.39 -2.08
CA LEU A 96 -15.82 -0.95 -1.89
C LEU A 96 -15.82 -0.55 -0.41
N PHE A 97 -16.84 -0.95 0.33
CA PHE A 97 -16.98 -0.58 1.74
C PHE A 97 -15.85 -1.16 2.58
N PHE A 98 -15.46 -2.40 2.29
CA PHE A 98 -14.37 -3.04 3.01
C PHE A 98 -13.03 -2.36 2.77
N THR A 99 -12.70 -1.99 1.53
CA THR A 99 -11.43 -1.36 1.19
C THR A 99 -11.32 0.07 1.71
N THR A 100 -12.42 0.83 1.71
CA THR A 100 -12.46 2.18 2.30
C THR A 100 -12.37 2.12 3.83
N ASP A 101 -13.07 1.20 4.48
CA ASP A 101 -12.95 1.00 5.93
C ASP A 101 -11.55 0.53 6.33
N ALA A 102 -10.93 -0.36 5.54
CA ALA A 102 -9.55 -0.75 5.75
C ALA A 102 -8.60 0.46 5.65
N ALA A 103 -8.77 1.33 4.66
CA ALA A 103 -7.95 2.54 4.52
C ALA A 103 -8.06 3.45 5.76
N ARG A 104 -9.23 3.56 6.37
CA ARG A 104 -9.45 4.34 7.60
C ARG A 104 -8.64 3.83 8.79
N THR A 105 -8.36 2.54 8.85
CA THR A 105 -7.63 1.95 9.98
C THR A 105 -6.16 2.32 10.01
N PHE A 106 -5.53 2.53 8.84
CA PHE A 106 -4.08 2.74 8.75
C PHE A 106 -3.66 4.10 8.22
N ALA A 107 -4.42 4.71 7.27
CA ALA A 107 -3.95 5.86 6.52
C ALA A 107 -3.56 7.04 7.42
N LYS A 108 -4.45 7.43 8.33
CA LYS A 108 -4.20 8.53 9.24
C LYS A 108 -3.04 8.25 10.20
N ARG A 109 -2.93 7.02 10.71
CA ARG A 109 -1.84 6.62 11.63
C ARG A 109 -0.47 6.75 10.96
N ILE A 110 -0.37 6.41 9.68
CA ILE A 110 0.87 6.51 8.90
C ILE A 110 1.25 7.97 8.69
N VAL A 111 0.30 8.81 8.26
CA VAL A 111 0.56 10.23 7.96
C VAL A 111 0.84 11.02 9.23
N ASP A 112 0.08 10.80 10.30
CA ASP A 112 0.29 11.45 11.62
C ASP A 112 1.66 11.07 12.23
N ALA A 113 2.20 9.89 11.87
CA ALA A 113 3.55 9.48 12.27
C ALA A 113 4.68 10.13 11.45
N GLY A 114 4.35 11.00 10.48
CA GLY A 114 5.31 11.79 9.71
C GLY A 114 5.72 11.19 8.37
N PHE A 115 4.90 10.31 7.78
CA PHE A 115 5.15 9.80 6.42
C PHE A 115 5.17 10.93 5.40
N ASP A 116 6.21 10.96 4.55
CA ASP A 116 6.38 11.95 3.47
C ASP A 116 6.70 11.31 2.11
N GLY A 117 6.55 10.01 1.97
CA GLY A 117 6.80 9.25 0.75
C GLY A 117 5.61 9.23 -0.22
N ILE A 118 5.54 8.17 -1.00
CA ILE A 118 4.51 7.97 -2.03
C ILE A 118 3.59 6.82 -1.62
N PHE A 119 2.28 7.05 -1.64
CA PHE A 119 1.28 5.99 -1.59
C PHE A 119 1.01 5.42 -2.98
N VAL A 120 1.09 4.10 -3.13
CA VAL A 120 0.66 3.37 -4.32
C VAL A 120 -0.49 2.46 -3.94
N SER A 121 -1.70 2.77 -4.35
CA SER A 121 -2.87 1.92 -4.10
C SER A 121 -3.10 0.96 -5.26
N ILE A 122 -3.18 -0.33 -4.94
CA ILE A 122 -3.56 -1.40 -5.85
C ILE A 122 -4.86 -2.08 -5.40
N SER A 123 -5.44 -1.60 -4.31
CA SER A 123 -6.75 -2.04 -3.80
C SER A 123 -7.87 -1.60 -4.75
N ASN A 124 -8.93 -2.39 -4.82
CA ASN A 124 -10.05 -2.14 -5.73
C ASN A 124 -11.29 -1.68 -4.94
N PRO A 125 -12.06 -0.67 -5.40
CA PRO A 125 -11.86 0.21 -6.58
C PRO A 125 -10.77 1.25 -6.33
N CYS A 126 -9.76 1.27 -7.18
CA CYS A 126 -8.54 2.03 -6.96
C CYS A 126 -8.76 3.54 -6.83
N ASP A 127 -9.58 4.12 -7.71
CA ASP A 127 -9.85 5.56 -7.74
C ASP A 127 -10.56 6.03 -6.45
N VAL A 128 -11.47 5.20 -5.93
CA VAL A 128 -12.20 5.52 -4.69
C VAL A 128 -11.28 5.42 -3.49
N VAL A 129 -10.44 4.38 -3.42
CA VAL A 129 -9.48 4.21 -2.33
C VAL A 129 -8.46 5.35 -2.31
N CYS A 130 -7.96 5.80 -3.48
CA CYS A 130 -7.08 6.96 -3.55
C CYS A 130 -7.76 8.25 -3.07
N THR A 131 -9.02 8.44 -3.45
CA THR A 131 -9.82 9.59 -3.00
C THR A 131 -10.04 9.54 -1.50
N GLU A 132 -10.35 8.37 -0.94
CA GLU A 132 -10.52 8.17 0.49
C GLU A 132 -9.22 8.44 1.26
N LEU A 133 -8.08 7.92 0.79
CA LEU A 133 -6.76 8.21 1.37
C LEU A 133 -6.50 9.71 1.46
N TRP A 134 -6.79 10.44 0.38
CA TRP A 134 -6.64 11.88 0.36
C TRP A 134 -7.57 12.59 1.35
N HIS A 135 -8.86 12.24 1.36
CA HIS A 135 -9.85 12.86 2.25
C HIS A 135 -9.54 12.61 3.74
N LEU A 136 -9.13 11.38 4.07
CA LEU A 136 -8.84 11.00 5.46
C LEU A 136 -7.60 11.71 6.02
N THR A 137 -6.62 11.95 5.18
CA THR A 137 -5.29 12.35 5.62
C THR A 137 -4.94 13.80 5.28
N GLY A 138 -5.60 14.40 4.29
CA GLY A 138 -5.19 15.69 3.72
C GLY A 138 -3.82 15.63 3.03
N TYR A 139 -3.30 14.43 2.74
CA TYR A 139 -1.99 14.21 2.14
C TYR A 139 -1.90 14.79 0.73
N ASP A 140 -0.68 15.11 0.25
CA ASP A 140 -0.49 15.66 -1.10
C ASP A 140 -1.04 14.69 -2.16
N PRO A 141 -2.08 15.06 -2.93
CA PRO A 141 -2.68 14.19 -3.93
C PRO A 141 -1.70 13.76 -5.04
N LYS A 142 -0.61 14.51 -5.26
CA LYS A 142 0.43 14.14 -6.21
C LYS A 142 1.30 12.98 -5.73
N LYS A 143 1.26 12.70 -4.44
CA LYS A 143 1.96 11.59 -3.80
C LYS A 143 1.05 10.37 -3.56
N ILE A 144 -0.19 10.39 -4.06
CA ILE A 144 -1.12 9.25 -4.00
C ILE A 144 -1.35 8.75 -5.42
N ILE A 145 -0.85 7.56 -5.72
CA ILE A 145 -0.90 6.95 -7.05
C ILE A 145 -1.83 5.73 -7.01
N GLY A 146 -2.80 5.70 -7.92
CA GLY A 146 -3.63 4.53 -8.14
C GLY A 146 -3.12 3.69 -9.32
N SER A 147 -2.95 2.38 -9.08
CA SER A 147 -2.63 1.43 -10.16
C SER A 147 -3.89 1.03 -10.91
N ARG A 148 -4.13 1.63 -12.08
CA ARG A 148 -5.25 1.30 -12.96
C ARG A 148 -4.78 0.51 -14.17
N ARG A 149 -5.46 -0.60 -14.48
CA ARG A 149 -5.26 -1.30 -15.75
C ARG A 149 -6.02 -0.57 -16.87
N GLY A 150 -5.29 -0.15 -17.91
CA GLY A 150 -5.83 0.34 -19.18
C GLY A 150 -5.61 1.83 -19.45
N PRO A 151 -5.72 2.27 -20.74
CA PRO A 151 -5.69 3.67 -21.10
C PRO A 151 -6.99 4.32 -20.61
N GLY A 152 -6.95 4.93 -19.47
CA GLY A 152 -8.06 5.69 -18.88
C GLY A 152 -7.65 7.13 -18.62
N PRO A 153 -8.61 8.05 -18.38
CA PRO A 153 -8.28 9.42 -18.00
C PRO A 153 -7.38 9.43 -16.77
N PRO A 154 -6.60 10.50 -16.55
CA PRO A 154 -5.70 10.61 -15.40
C PRO A 154 -6.45 10.35 -14.09
N PRO A 155 -5.77 9.81 -13.07
CA PRO A 155 -6.40 9.43 -11.80
C PRO A 155 -7.20 10.60 -11.22
N ALA A 156 -8.39 10.31 -10.71
CA ALA A 156 -9.33 11.27 -10.14
C ALA A 156 -8.83 11.98 -8.86
N CYS A 157 -7.59 11.72 -8.45
CA CYS A 157 -6.95 12.35 -7.29
C CYS A 157 -6.51 13.81 -7.51
N ALA A 158 -6.66 14.36 -8.71
CA ALA A 158 -6.43 15.79 -8.91
C ALA A 158 -7.69 16.58 -8.48
N PRO A 159 -7.61 17.49 -7.49
CA PRO A 159 -8.73 18.35 -7.15
C PRO A 159 -9.12 19.18 -8.36
N ARG A 160 -10.38 19.12 -8.78
CA ARG A 160 -10.91 20.07 -9.75
C ARG A 160 -10.82 21.44 -9.09
N SER A 161 -9.99 22.32 -9.67
CA SER A 161 -10.02 23.73 -9.31
C SER A 161 -11.46 24.25 -9.43
N PRO A 162 -11.96 25.02 -8.45
CA PRO A 162 -13.29 25.61 -8.55
C PRO A 162 -13.35 26.45 -9.83
N ARG A 163 -14.35 26.18 -10.66
CA ARG A 163 -14.63 27.02 -11.84
C ARG A 163 -14.88 28.43 -11.32
N ARG A 164 -14.04 29.38 -11.70
CA ARG A 164 -14.32 30.77 -11.49
C ARG A 164 -15.58 31.07 -12.32
N SER A 165 -16.67 31.40 -11.63
CA SER A 165 -17.84 31.98 -12.25
C SER A 165 -17.45 33.36 -12.81
N ALA A 166 -17.65 33.52 -14.10
CA ALA A 166 -17.60 34.83 -14.75
C ALA A 166 -18.86 35.65 -14.41
#